data_ebc6040611531ff7bc8dc01438c5307c
#
_entry.id   ebc6040611531ff7bc8dc01438c5307c
#
_cell.length_a   1.000
_cell.length_b   1.000
_cell.length_c   1.000
_cell.angle_alpha   90.00
_cell.angle_beta   90.00
_cell.angle_gamma   90.00
#
_symmetry.space_group_name_H-M   'P 1'
#
loop_
_entity.id
_entity.type
_entity.pdbx_description
1 polymer ?
#
loop_
_entity_poly.entity_id
_entity_poly.type
_entity_poly.pdbx_seq_one_letter_code
_entity_poly.pdbx_strand_id
1 'polypeptide(L)'
;MFTFLVPPFRVRYADTDQMGYVYYGNYARFYEIGRVEALRSLGFSYKELEASGIMMPVYENTSRYLKPARYDNLLTVAVTIPELPRARIVFQYAIRNEAGELLHTGQTTLVFQRADTGRLCAAPQGLLDHIKPFFDQQVGKT
;
A
#
# COMPACT_ATOMS: atom_id res chain seq x y z
N MET A 1 14.22 -2.33 -4.28
CA MET A 1 12.80 -2.23 -3.91
C MET A 1 12.63 -2.00 -2.43
N PHE A 2 11.49 -1.50 -2.04
CA PHE A 2 11.16 -1.27 -0.64
C PHE A 2 10.03 -2.19 -0.22
N THR A 3 10.18 -2.87 0.92
CA THR A 3 9.16 -3.76 1.48
C THR A 3 8.93 -3.43 2.95
N PHE A 4 7.67 -3.39 3.35
CA PHE A 4 7.26 -3.10 4.71
C PHE A 4 6.19 -4.10 5.15
N LEU A 5 6.35 -4.64 6.37
CA LEU A 5 5.35 -5.54 6.95
C LEU A 5 4.50 -4.75 7.95
N VAL A 6 3.22 -4.65 7.66
CA VAL A 6 2.27 -3.99 8.55
C VAL A 6 2.10 -4.82 9.81
N PRO A 7 2.07 -4.20 11.01
CA PRO A 7 1.75 -4.94 12.24
C PRO A 7 0.45 -5.72 12.11
N PRO A 8 0.37 -6.94 12.63
CA PRO A 8 -0.82 -7.78 12.46
C PRO A 8 -2.09 -7.13 13.02
N PHE A 9 -3.21 -7.38 12.35
CA PHE A 9 -4.51 -6.91 12.82
C PHE A 9 -5.56 -8.00 12.63
N ARG A 10 -6.61 -7.94 13.46
CA ARG A 10 -7.69 -8.92 13.43
C ARG A 10 -8.77 -8.51 12.45
N VAL A 11 -9.31 -9.50 11.71
CA VAL A 11 -10.54 -9.34 10.95
C VAL A 11 -11.68 -9.19 11.98
N ARG A 12 -12.42 -8.10 11.84
CA ARG A 12 -13.54 -7.80 12.73
C ARG A 12 -14.83 -8.29 12.12
N TYR A 13 -15.84 -8.47 12.96
CA TYR A 13 -17.16 -8.91 12.50
C TYR A 13 -17.69 -7.98 11.41
N ALA A 14 -17.51 -6.68 11.57
CA ALA A 14 -17.95 -5.68 10.58
C ALA A 14 -17.24 -5.78 9.23
N ASP A 15 -16.11 -6.50 9.16
CA ASP A 15 -15.37 -6.68 7.91
C ASP A 15 -15.94 -7.80 7.06
N THR A 16 -16.83 -8.64 7.63
CA THR A 16 -17.30 -9.87 6.99
C THR A 16 -18.68 -9.71 6.35
N ASP A 17 -18.97 -10.60 5.40
CA ASP A 17 -20.29 -10.70 4.75
C ASP A 17 -21.05 -11.92 5.26
N GLN A 18 -22.21 -12.23 4.62
CA GLN A 18 -23.04 -13.36 5.02
C GLN A 18 -22.35 -14.71 4.87
N MET A 19 -21.34 -14.82 4.00
CA MET A 19 -20.58 -16.05 3.83
C MET A 19 -19.54 -16.26 4.95
N GLY A 20 -19.38 -15.28 5.84
CA GLY A 20 -18.36 -15.34 6.89
C GLY A 20 -16.98 -14.97 6.41
N TYR A 21 -16.85 -14.46 5.20
CA TYR A 21 -15.60 -14.02 4.61
C TYR A 21 -15.46 -12.50 4.71
N VAL A 22 -14.24 -12.00 4.69
CA VAL A 22 -14.02 -10.58 4.50
C VAL A 22 -14.68 -10.15 3.19
N TYR A 23 -15.56 -9.16 3.28
CA TYR A 23 -16.24 -8.63 2.12
C TYR A 23 -15.20 -8.07 1.14
N TYR A 24 -15.32 -8.41 -0.15
CA TYR A 24 -14.29 -8.09 -1.13
C TYR A 24 -13.96 -6.58 -1.19
N GLY A 25 -14.94 -5.72 -0.95
CA GLY A 25 -14.72 -4.28 -0.94
C GLY A 25 -13.82 -3.78 0.20
N ASN A 26 -13.65 -4.55 1.25
CA ASN A 26 -12.82 -4.17 2.39
C ASN A 26 -11.33 -4.33 2.12
N TYR A 27 -10.93 -5.05 1.10
CA TYR A 27 -9.52 -5.19 0.76
C TYR A 27 -8.89 -3.87 0.34
N ALA A 28 -9.66 -2.99 -0.29
CA ALA A 28 -9.19 -1.64 -0.62
C ALA A 28 -8.79 -0.87 0.65
N ARG A 29 -9.53 -1.06 1.74
CA ARG A 29 -9.20 -0.45 3.04
C ARG A 29 -7.93 -1.05 3.63
N PHE A 30 -7.74 -2.35 3.50
CA PHE A 30 -6.51 -3.02 3.94
C PHE A 30 -5.30 -2.51 3.15
N TYR A 31 -5.47 -2.26 1.85
CA TYR A 31 -4.42 -1.68 1.02
C TYR A 31 -4.05 -0.27 1.51
N GLU A 32 -5.07 0.53 1.83
CA GLU A 32 -4.85 1.88 2.34
C GLU A 32 -4.06 1.86 3.66
N ILE A 33 -4.44 0.97 4.58
CA ILE A 33 -3.70 0.77 5.83
C ILE A 33 -2.23 0.46 5.51
N GLY A 34 -2.01 -0.45 4.57
CA GLY A 34 -0.67 -0.84 4.14
C GLY A 34 0.14 0.33 3.60
N ARG A 35 -0.44 1.11 2.68
CA ARG A 35 0.23 2.26 2.08
C ARG A 35 0.59 3.32 3.12
N VAL A 36 -0.38 3.65 3.97
CA VAL A 36 -0.18 4.69 5.00
C VAL A 36 0.95 4.30 5.94
N GLU A 37 0.94 3.07 6.42
CA GLU A 37 1.98 2.60 7.35
C GLU A 37 3.34 2.46 6.67
N ALA A 38 3.37 2.03 5.41
CA ALA A 38 4.60 1.93 4.64
C ALA A 38 5.26 3.31 4.46
N LEU A 39 4.48 4.31 4.08
CA LEU A 39 4.99 5.68 3.91
C LEU A 39 5.42 6.28 5.25
N ARG A 40 4.65 6.02 6.32
CA ARG A 40 5.02 6.48 7.66
C ARG A 40 6.36 5.88 8.10
N SER A 41 6.59 4.61 7.80
CA SER A 41 7.86 3.94 8.13
C SER A 41 9.05 4.56 7.41
N LEU A 42 8.81 5.17 6.25
CA LEU A 42 9.83 5.90 5.49
C LEU A 42 10.07 7.31 6.03
N GLY A 43 9.24 7.76 6.99
CA GLY A 43 9.31 9.13 7.49
C GLY A 43 8.58 10.14 6.63
N PHE A 44 7.74 9.68 5.70
CA PHE A 44 6.96 10.54 4.81
C PHE A 44 5.47 10.21 4.95
N SER A 45 4.71 11.10 5.57
CA SER A 45 3.29 10.89 5.83
C SER A 45 2.40 11.53 4.76
N TYR A 46 1.14 11.07 4.69
CA TYR A 46 0.13 11.72 3.85
C TYR A 46 -0.09 13.19 4.24
N LYS A 47 0.07 13.51 5.54
CA LYS A 47 -0.02 14.88 6.01
C LYS A 47 1.06 15.77 5.39
N GLU A 48 2.28 15.26 5.30
CA GLU A 48 3.39 15.97 4.64
C GLU A 48 3.14 16.12 3.15
N LEU A 49 2.57 15.08 2.52
CA LEU A 49 2.20 15.11 1.12
C LEU A 49 1.18 16.22 0.86
N GLU A 50 0.10 16.27 1.66
CA GLU A 50 -0.92 17.30 1.53
C GLU A 50 -0.33 18.70 1.73
N ALA A 51 0.57 18.86 2.71
CA ALA A 51 1.23 20.13 2.96
C ALA A 51 2.09 20.59 1.77
N SER A 52 2.58 19.65 0.96
CA SER A 52 3.33 19.97 -0.25
C SER A 52 2.46 20.43 -1.42
N GLY A 53 1.12 20.34 -1.27
CA GLY A 53 0.16 20.68 -2.31
C GLY A 53 -0.03 19.62 -3.38
N ILE A 54 0.37 18.39 -3.09
CA ILE A 54 0.26 17.24 -4.01
C ILE A 54 -0.66 16.20 -3.42
N MET A 55 -1.54 15.66 -4.25
CA MET A 55 -2.44 14.55 -3.91
C MET A 55 -1.98 13.29 -4.61
N MET A 56 -2.37 12.13 -4.06
CA MET A 56 -2.10 10.82 -4.64
C MET A 56 -3.40 10.06 -4.87
N PRO A 57 -4.17 10.40 -5.92
CA PRO A 57 -5.39 9.64 -6.19
C PRO A 57 -5.07 8.25 -6.71
N VAL A 58 -5.94 7.30 -6.37
CA VAL A 58 -5.85 5.94 -6.90
C VAL A 58 -6.24 5.97 -8.37
N TYR A 59 -5.36 5.43 -9.20
CA TYR A 59 -5.61 5.29 -10.64
C TYR A 59 -6.16 3.89 -10.94
N GLU A 60 -5.62 2.85 -10.30
CA GLU A 60 -6.01 1.48 -10.59
C GLU A 60 -5.78 0.59 -9.36
N ASN A 61 -6.72 -0.30 -9.09
CA ASN A 61 -6.58 -1.39 -8.12
C ASN A 61 -6.80 -2.72 -8.83
N THR A 62 -5.95 -3.69 -8.55
CA THR A 62 -6.17 -5.08 -8.98
C THR A 62 -6.08 -5.97 -7.76
N SER A 63 -6.83 -7.07 -7.77
CA SER A 63 -6.91 -7.99 -6.63
C SER A 63 -7.07 -9.42 -7.10
N ARG A 64 -6.44 -10.34 -6.36
CA ARG A 64 -6.63 -11.78 -6.53
C ARG A 64 -7.01 -12.38 -5.20
N TYR A 65 -8.16 -13.06 -5.17
CA TYR A 65 -8.77 -13.66 -3.99
C TYR A 65 -8.43 -15.15 -4.00
N LEU A 66 -7.32 -15.52 -3.36
CA LEU A 66 -6.79 -16.88 -3.41
C LEU A 66 -7.52 -17.79 -2.42
N LYS A 67 -7.68 -17.31 -1.17
CA LYS A 67 -8.40 -17.99 -0.11
C LYS A 67 -9.14 -16.95 0.73
N PRO A 68 -10.30 -17.28 1.30
CA PRO A 68 -11.03 -16.30 2.09
C PRO A 68 -10.33 -15.98 3.41
N ALA A 69 -10.31 -14.71 3.78
CA ALA A 69 -10.03 -14.29 5.13
C ALA A 69 -11.34 -14.35 5.91
N ARG A 70 -11.28 -14.82 7.15
CA ARG A 70 -12.48 -15.06 7.98
C ARG A 70 -12.43 -14.21 9.24
N TYR A 71 -13.60 -14.11 9.88
CA TYR A 71 -13.70 -13.43 11.16
C TYR A 71 -12.62 -13.93 12.13
N ASP A 72 -12.03 -12.98 12.84
CA ASP A 72 -11.01 -13.20 13.86
C ASP A 72 -9.65 -13.73 13.35
N ASN A 73 -9.48 -13.91 12.03
CA ASN A 73 -8.15 -14.18 11.50
C ASN A 73 -7.22 -13.02 11.85
N LEU A 74 -5.98 -13.34 12.20
CA LEU A 74 -4.93 -12.35 12.40
C LEU A 74 -4.19 -12.20 11.07
N LEU A 75 -4.33 -11.04 10.44
CA LEU A 75 -3.78 -10.79 9.11
C LEU A 75 -2.49 -9.99 9.19
N THR A 76 -1.55 -10.35 8.32
CA THR A 76 -0.39 -9.52 8.03
C THR A 76 -0.44 -9.08 6.58
N VAL A 77 -0.05 -7.83 6.33
CA VAL A 77 0.02 -7.28 4.98
C VAL A 77 1.48 -6.91 4.71
N ALA A 78 2.07 -7.56 3.73
CA ALA A 78 3.39 -7.16 3.22
C ALA A 78 3.18 -6.19 2.07
N VAL A 79 3.74 -5.00 2.18
CA VAL A 79 3.63 -3.94 1.19
C VAL A 79 4.97 -3.78 0.49
N THR A 80 4.96 -3.83 -0.84
CA THR A 80 6.17 -3.67 -1.64
C THR A 80 5.99 -2.51 -2.60
N ILE A 81 6.99 -1.64 -2.68
CA ILE A 81 7.12 -0.65 -3.74
C ILE A 81 8.24 -1.17 -4.64
N PRO A 82 7.89 -1.75 -5.81
CA PRO A 82 8.88 -2.47 -6.62
C PRO A 82 9.84 -1.55 -7.36
N GLU A 83 9.41 -0.33 -7.71
CA GLU A 83 10.19 0.60 -8.52
C GLU A 83 10.18 1.99 -7.92
N LEU A 84 11.24 2.75 -8.16
CA LEU A 84 11.33 4.13 -7.72
C LEU A 84 10.20 4.95 -8.39
N PRO A 85 9.37 5.67 -7.62
CA PRO A 85 8.28 6.45 -8.19
C PRO A 85 8.77 7.56 -9.11
N ARG A 86 8.00 7.85 -10.18
CA ARG A 86 8.25 8.98 -11.07
C ARG A 86 6.92 9.70 -11.33
N ALA A 87 6.21 9.33 -12.41
CA ALA A 87 4.86 9.86 -12.69
C ALA A 87 3.78 9.15 -11.89
N ARG A 88 4.10 7.98 -11.37
CA ARG A 88 3.19 7.15 -10.58
C ARG A 88 3.97 6.38 -9.52
N ILE A 89 3.23 5.88 -8.54
CA ILE A 89 3.78 4.95 -7.54
C ILE A 89 2.92 3.70 -7.53
N VAL A 90 3.57 2.54 -7.48
CA VAL A 90 2.91 1.24 -7.45
C VAL A 90 3.17 0.61 -6.09
N PHE A 91 2.10 0.13 -5.45
CA PHE A 91 2.16 -0.66 -4.22
C PHE A 91 1.64 -2.05 -4.51
N GLN A 92 2.38 -3.06 -4.10
CA GLN A 92 1.95 -4.45 -4.19
C GLN A 92 1.71 -4.97 -2.78
N TYR A 93 0.71 -5.84 -2.63
CA TYR A 93 0.30 -6.37 -1.33
C TYR A 93 0.24 -7.88 -1.35
N ALA A 94 0.69 -8.49 -0.26
CA ALA A 94 0.49 -9.91 0.01
C ALA A 94 -0.12 -10.02 1.41
N ILE A 95 -1.30 -10.61 1.51
CA ILE A 95 -2.04 -10.74 2.77
C ILE A 95 -2.03 -12.20 3.19
N ARG A 96 -1.56 -12.45 4.43
CA ARG A 96 -1.46 -13.79 5.01
C ARG A 96 -2.21 -13.86 6.33
N ASN A 97 -2.67 -15.06 6.69
CA ASN A 97 -3.26 -15.30 8.00
C ASN A 97 -2.18 -15.70 9.02
N GLU A 98 -2.60 -16.00 10.25
CA GLU A 98 -1.68 -16.40 11.34
C GLU A 98 -0.93 -17.69 11.08
N ALA A 99 -1.46 -18.55 10.21
CA ALA A 99 -0.79 -19.79 9.80
C ALA A 99 0.24 -19.55 8.68
N GLY A 100 0.38 -18.31 8.21
CA GLY A 100 1.28 -17.98 7.12
C GLY A 100 0.74 -18.28 5.73
N GLU A 101 -0.52 -18.67 5.62
CA GLU A 101 -1.14 -18.94 4.32
C GLU A 101 -1.36 -17.65 3.55
N LEU A 102 -1.00 -17.64 2.27
CA LEU A 102 -1.27 -16.52 1.39
C LEU A 102 -2.73 -16.54 0.98
N LEU A 103 -3.48 -15.55 1.44
CA LEU A 103 -4.92 -15.45 1.19
C LEU A 103 -5.25 -14.57 -0.01
N HIS A 104 -4.44 -13.55 -0.25
CA HIS A 104 -4.80 -12.48 -1.16
C HIS A 104 -3.57 -11.75 -1.65
N THR A 105 -3.57 -11.35 -2.92
CA THR A 105 -2.58 -10.43 -3.46
C THR A 105 -3.29 -9.28 -4.16
N GLY A 106 -2.65 -8.14 -4.18
CA GLY A 106 -3.23 -6.97 -4.82
C GLY A 106 -2.17 -5.98 -5.26
N GLN A 107 -2.60 -5.00 -6.02
CA GLN A 107 -1.74 -3.93 -6.48
C GLN A 107 -2.56 -2.65 -6.61
N THR A 108 -1.99 -1.55 -6.15
CA THR A 108 -2.57 -0.22 -6.33
C THR A 108 -1.57 0.63 -7.09
N THR A 109 -2.04 1.29 -8.13
CA THR A 109 -1.29 2.34 -8.81
C THR A 109 -1.91 3.68 -8.47
N LEU A 110 -1.10 4.61 -7.99
CA LEU A 110 -1.52 5.98 -7.71
C LEU A 110 -0.74 6.93 -8.61
N VAL A 111 -1.35 8.03 -8.94
CA VAL A 111 -0.70 9.12 -9.69
C VAL A 111 -0.49 10.30 -8.75
N PHE A 112 0.34 11.24 -9.15
CA PHE A 112 0.58 12.47 -8.40
C PHE A 112 -0.14 13.60 -9.12
N GLN A 113 -0.84 14.44 -8.35
CA GLN A 113 -1.69 15.48 -8.88
C GLN A 113 -1.56 16.73 -8.03
N ARG A 114 -1.40 17.88 -8.68
CA ARG A 114 -1.38 19.15 -7.97
C ARG A 114 -2.79 19.49 -7.47
N ALA A 115 -2.87 19.81 -6.18
CA ALA A 115 -4.16 20.12 -5.56
C ALA A 115 -4.79 21.42 -6.12
N ASP A 116 -3.95 22.39 -6.48
CA ASP A 116 -4.41 23.69 -6.97
C ASP A 116 -4.94 23.68 -8.41
N THR A 117 -4.29 22.92 -9.29
CA THR A 117 -4.62 22.90 -10.73
C THR A 117 -5.32 21.62 -11.18
N GLY A 118 -5.23 20.54 -10.39
CA GLY A 118 -5.70 19.22 -10.78
C GLY A 118 -4.84 18.54 -11.84
N ARG A 119 -3.71 19.12 -12.20
CA ARG A 119 -2.82 18.54 -13.22
C ARG A 119 -1.94 17.46 -12.63
N LEU A 120 -1.67 16.44 -13.45
CA LEU A 120 -0.72 15.39 -13.11
C LEU A 120 0.69 15.98 -13.01
N CYS A 121 1.48 15.45 -12.08
CA CYS A 121 2.85 15.89 -11.86
C CYS A 121 3.72 14.70 -11.49
N ALA A 122 5.03 14.96 -11.35
CA ALA A 122 5.98 13.94 -10.90
C ALA A 122 5.89 13.77 -9.38
N ALA A 123 6.43 12.64 -8.90
CA ALA A 123 6.56 12.37 -7.47
C ALA A 123 7.28 13.53 -6.78
N PRO A 124 6.80 13.96 -5.60
CA PRO A 124 7.44 15.06 -4.89
C PRO A 124 8.84 14.66 -4.41
N GLN A 125 9.76 15.63 -4.45
CA GLN A 125 11.15 15.38 -4.09
C GLN A 125 11.29 14.87 -2.65
N GLY A 126 10.44 15.33 -1.73
CA GLY A 126 10.44 14.85 -0.35
C GLY A 126 10.21 13.34 -0.23
N LEU A 127 9.31 12.81 -1.03
CA LEU A 127 9.07 11.36 -1.07
C LEU A 127 10.28 10.64 -1.66
N LEU A 128 10.81 11.14 -2.76
CA LEU A 128 11.98 10.54 -3.41
C LEU A 128 13.19 10.51 -2.48
N ASP A 129 13.41 11.55 -1.71
CA ASP A 129 14.53 11.63 -0.78
C ASP A 129 14.45 10.53 0.31
N HIS A 130 13.25 10.17 0.73
CA HIS A 130 13.05 9.14 1.76
C HIS A 130 13.11 7.72 1.21
N ILE A 131 12.70 7.52 -0.03
CA ILE A 131 12.60 6.17 -0.61
C ILE A 131 13.83 5.77 -1.42
N LYS A 132 14.51 6.73 -2.03
CA LYS A 132 15.63 6.48 -2.94
C LYS A 132 16.73 5.60 -2.33
N PRO A 133 17.12 5.76 -1.05
CA PRO A 133 18.17 4.90 -0.46
C PRO A 133 17.89 3.41 -0.57
N PHE A 134 16.62 2.99 -0.59
CA PHE A 134 16.25 1.59 -0.68
C PHE A 134 16.46 1.02 -2.08
N PHE A 135 16.56 1.87 -3.09
CA PHE A 135 16.81 1.47 -4.47
C PHE A 135 18.30 1.58 -4.80
N ASP A 136 18.96 2.59 -4.31
CA ASP A 136 20.39 2.79 -4.53
C ASP A 136 21.23 1.66 -3.91
N GLN A 137 20.82 1.12 -2.75
CA GLN A 137 21.48 0.00 -2.11
C GLN A 137 21.48 -1.26 -2.97
N GLN A 138 20.46 -1.47 -3.80
CA GLN A 138 20.37 -2.61 -4.69
C GLN A 138 21.35 -2.46 -5.87
N VAL A 139 21.52 -1.24 -6.37
CA VAL A 139 22.46 -0.95 -7.45
C VAL A 139 23.90 -1.14 -6.97
N GLY A 140 24.19 -0.77 -5.74
CA GLY A 140 25.52 -0.91 -5.17
C GLY A 140 25.98 -2.35 -4.90
N LYS A 141 25.11 -3.35 -5.08
CA LYS A 141 25.41 -4.76 -4.86
C LYS A 141 25.80 -5.50 -6.12
N THR A 142 25.74 -4.84 -7.25
CA THR A 142 26.17 -5.42 -8.52
C THR A 142 27.64 -5.04 -8.80
#